data_c03cc557b8303e8dc95e862885002e7c
#
_entry.id   c03cc557b8303e8dc95e862885002e7c
#
_cell.length_a   1.000
_cell.length_b   1.000
_cell.length_c   1.000
_cell.angle_alpha   90.00
_cell.angle_beta   90.00
_cell.angle_gamma   90.00
#
_symmetry.space_group_name_H-M   'P 1'
#
loop_
_entity.id
_entity.type
_entity.pdbx_description
1 polymer ?
#
loop_
_entity_poly.entity_id
_entity_poly.type
_entity_poly.pdbx_seq_one_letter_code
_entity_poly.pdbx_strand_id
1 'polypeptide(L)'
;REIIFGDELTIDHIVWMGTQPTLHEKAQRVGVTETLPLAELKKYVEKVVAQKRTVHYLPPYRAEHRLKLMDLLGVKPGAEIPSVPFIKGIVNLRNYKTEEEIAEIERACDVTAEMHLEAMRVLRVGMKEHEVAAALEAVAQAHGCNLSFPTIATVCGQTLHNHYHGHTVKEGDMLLV
;
A
#
# COMPACT_ATOMS: atom_id res chain seq x y z
N ARG A 1 -16.13 20.58 0.47
CA ARG A 1 -15.98 20.29 -0.95
C ARG A 1 -14.82 19.34 -1.13
N GLU A 2 -15.06 18.21 -1.76
CA GLU A 2 -14.09 17.16 -2.05
C GLU A 2 -13.93 17.06 -3.56
N ILE A 3 -12.67 17.00 -4.03
CA ILE A 3 -12.36 16.94 -5.46
C ILE A 3 -11.26 15.90 -5.66
N ILE A 4 -11.46 14.99 -6.60
CA ILE A 4 -10.40 14.08 -7.05
C ILE A 4 -9.83 14.62 -8.37
N PHE A 5 -8.52 14.85 -8.39
CA PHE A 5 -7.78 15.21 -9.59
C PHE A 5 -7.12 13.98 -10.20
N GLY A 6 -7.32 13.75 -11.47
CA GLY A 6 -6.74 12.63 -12.19
C GLY A 6 -7.07 12.70 -13.68
N ASP A 7 -6.46 11.79 -14.41
CA ASP A 7 -6.68 11.69 -15.86
C ASP A 7 -7.33 10.34 -16.20
N GLU A 8 -8.09 10.30 -17.28
CA GLU A 8 -8.63 9.07 -17.84
C GLU A 8 -7.50 8.27 -18.53
N LEU A 9 -7.68 6.97 -18.61
CA LEU A 9 -6.74 6.12 -19.30
C LEU A 9 -6.74 6.41 -20.81
N THR A 10 -5.58 6.53 -21.39
CA THR A 10 -5.41 6.57 -22.85
C THR A 10 -5.64 5.19 -23.47
N ILE A 11 -5.82 5.14 -24.79
CA ILE A 11 -5.95 3.86 -25.51
C ILE A 11 -4.72 2.97 -25.26
N ASP A 12 -3.52 3.55 -25.22
CA ASP A 12 -2.29 2.81 -24.95
C ASP A 12 -2.33 2.15 -23.55
N HIS A 13 -2.77 2.87 -22.54
CA HIS A 13 -2.95 2.31 -21.20
C HIS A 13 -3.99 1.18 -21.18
N ILE A 14 -5.09 1.33 -21.93
CA ILE A 14 -6.15 0.31 -22.02
C ILE A 14 -5.63 -0.95 -22.71
N VAL A 15 -4.79 -0.81 -23.74
CA VAL A 15 -4.15 -1.96 -24.41
C VAL A 15 -3.27 -2.76 -23.43
N TRP A 16 -2.52 -2.07 -22.55
CA TRP A 16 -1.63 -2.73 -21.59
C TRP A 16 -2.32 -3.25 -20.33
N MET A 17 -3.33 -2.54 -19.84
CA MET A 17 -3.92 -2.78 -18.52
C MET A 17 -5.37 -3.24 -18.54
N GLY A 18 -5.97 -3.34 -19.72
CA GLY A 18 -7.41 -3.58 -19.88
C GLY A 18 -8.26 -2.36 -19.55
N THR A 19 -9.56 -2.47 -19.82
CA THR A 19 -10.53 -1.41 -19.51
C THR A 19 -10.66 -1.23 -18.00
N GLN A 20 -10.57 0.01 -17.55
CA GLN A 20 -10.73 0.40 -16.15
C GLN A 20 -11.94 1.31 -15.99
N PRO A 21 -12.55 1.35 -14.80
CA PRO A 21 -13.57 2.38 -14.51
C PRO A 21 -12.99 3.78 -14.70
N THR A 22 -13.82 4.70 -15.18
CA THR A 22 -13.47 6.12 -15.33
C THR A 22 -13.11 6.75 -13.98
N LEU A 23 -12.42 7.89 -14.01
CA LEU A 23 -12.12 8.65 -12.80
C LEU A 23 -13.39 8.99 -12.03
N HIS A 24 -14.45 9.38 -12.74
CA HIS A 24 -15.73 9.70 -12.12
C HIS A 24 -16.37 8.49 -11.42
N GLU A 25 -16.39 7.32 -12.08
CA GLU A 25 -16.91 6.09 -11.47
C GLU A 25 -16.11 5.66 -10.24
N LYS A 26 -14.78 5.81 -10.28
CA LYS A 26 -13.92 5.55 -9.11
C LYS A 26 -14.21 6.52 -7.97
N ALA A 27 -14.40 7.81 -8.28
CA ALA A 27 -14.73 8.84 -7.30
C ALA A 27 -16.09 8.55 -6.63
N GLN A 28 -17.10 8.19 -7.41
CA GLN A 28 -18.42 7.85 -6.87
C GLN A 28 -18.38 6.68 -5.88
N ARG A 29 -17.54 5.67 -6.12
CA ARG A 29 -17.37 4.53 -5.20
C ARG A 29 -16.89 4.92 -3.80
N VAL A 30 -16.21 6.05 -3.68
CA VAL A 30 -15.72 6.60 -2.40
C VAL A 30 -16.51 7.83 -1.93
N GLY A 31 -17.70 8.05 -2.53
CA GLY A 31 -18.62 9.13 -2.13
C GLY A 31 -18.22 10.52 -2.63
N VAL A 32 -17.22 10.65 -3.51
CA VAL A 32 -16.80 11.92 -4.08
C VAL A 32 -17.48 12.13 -5.45
N THR A 33 -18.17 13.24 -5.59
CA THR A 33 -18.96 13.54 -6.81
C THR A 33 -18.22 14.44 -7.80
N GLU A 34 -17.17 15.13 -7.38
CA GLU A 34 -16.46 16.09 -8.22
C GLU A 34 -15.09 15.56 -8.63
N THR A 35 -14.84 15.54 -9.92
CA THR A 35 -13.56 15.16 -10.50
C THR A 35 -13.06 16.25 -11.44
N LEU A 36 -11.76 16.47 -11.50
CA LEU A 36 -11.11 17.40 -12.42
C LEU A 36 -9.87 16.75 -13.04
N PRO A 37 -9.49 17.16 -14.27
CA PRO A 37 -8.23 16.74 -14.87
C PRO A 37 -7.04 17.06 -13.98
N LEU A 38 -6.02 16.20 -13.97
CA LEU A 38 -4.81 16.39 -13.16
C LEU A 38 -4.10 17.71 -13.49
N ALA A 39 -4.14 18.15 -14.75
CA ALA A 39 -3.57 19.41 -15.20
C ALA A 39 -4.16 20.66 -14.49
N GLU A 40 -5.40 20.57 -14.01
CA GLU A 40 -6.05 21.69 -13.27
C GLU A 40 -5.59 21.79 -11.81
N LEU A 41 -4.92 20.77 -11.26
CA LEU A 41 -4.50 20.74 -9.85
C LEU A 41 -3.61 21.94 -9.49
N LYS A 42 -2.61 22.24 -10.30
CA LYS A 42 -1.66 23.34 -10.03
C LYS A 42 -2.37 24.69 -9.96
N LYS A 43 -3.19 24.98 -10.96
CA LYS A 43 -3.99 26.20 -11.02
C LYS A 43 -4.97 26.32 -9.84
N TYR A 44 -5.56 25.20 -9.43
CA TYR A 44 -6.42 25.15 -8.27
C TYR A 44 -5.65 25.49 -6.98
N VAL A 45 -4.48 24.89 -6.77
CA VAL A 45 -3.62 25.14 -5.62
C VAL A 45 -3.13 26.60 -5.60
N GLU A 46 -2.68 27.13 -6.73
CA GLU A 46 -2.28 28.55 -6.86
C GLU A 46 -3.40 29.51 -6.45
N LYS A 47 -4.63 29.22 -6.87
CA LYS A 47 -5.81 30.02 -6.45
C LYS A 47 -6.04 29.97 -4.94
N VAL A 48 -5.88 28.78 -4.33
CA VAL A 48 -6.05 28.59 -2.89
C VAL A 48 -4.96 29.36 -2.11
N VAL A 49 -3.72 29.31 -2.58
CA VAL A 49 -2.58 30.02 -1.99
C VAL A 49 -2.75 31.54 -2.13
N ALA A 50 -3.20 32.02 -3.30
CA ALA A 50 -3.48 33.44 -3.52
C ALA A 50 -4.58 33.98 -2.59
N GLN A 51 -5.50 33.14 -2.16
CA GLN A 51 -6.51 33.46 -1.13
C GLN A 51 -5.96 33.42 0.31
N LYS A 52 -4.65 33.25 0.49
CA LYS A 52 -3.97 33.13 1.79
C LYS A 52 -4.50 31.98 2.66
N ARG A 53 -5.03 30.92 2.04
CA ARG A 53 -5.45 29.71 2.75
C ARG A 53 -4.24 28.82 3.00
N THR A 54 -4.19 28.21 4.17
CA THR A 54 -3.16 27.23 4.49
C THR A 54 -3.43 25.93 3.74
N VAL A 55 -2.41 25.39 3.08
CA VAL A 55 -2.45 24.08 2.44
C VAL A 55 -1.82 23.06 3.39
N HIS A 56 -2.60 22.06 3.77
CA HIS A 56 -2.14 20.97 4.62
C HIS A 56 -1.82 19.76 3.77
N TYR A 57 -0.73 19.07 4.08
CA TYR A 57 -0.31 17.83 3.43
C TYR A 57 0.40 16.92 4.43
N LEU A 58 0.44 15.63 4.12
CA LEU A 58 1.23 14.67 4.88
C LEU A 58 2.70 14.74 4.44
N PRO A 59 3.67 14.50 5.36
CA PRO A 59 5.08 14.53 5.02
C PRO A 59 5.37 13.48 3.92
N PRO A 60 5.93 13.91 2.78
CA PRO A 60 6.23 12.99 1.69
C PRO A 60 7.49 12.18 2.01
N TYR A 61 7.39 10.85 1.97
CA TYR A 61 8.56 9.99 2.10
C TYR A 61 9.18 9.59 0.75
N ARG A 62 8.41 9.67 -0.35
CA ARG A 62 8.87 9.37 -1.70
C ARG A 62 9.39 10.61 -2.41
N ALA A 63 10.45 10.44 -3.21
CA ALA A 63 11.07 11.54 -3.96
C ALA A 63 10.10 12.21 -4.94
N GLU A 64 9.28 11.43 -5.65
CA GLU A 64 8.29 11.95 -6.58
C GLU A 64 7.24 12.85 -5.92
N HIS A 65 6.83 12.53 -4.69
CA HIS A 65 5.90 13.37 -3.94
C HIS A 65 6.55 14.67 -3.47
N ARG A 66 7.85 14.65 -3.12
CA ARG A 66 8.62 15.87 -2.80
C ARG A 66 8.73 16.77 -4.00
N LEU A 67 9.05 16.23 -5.18
CA LEU A 67 9.08 16.99 -6.43
C LEU A 67 7.71 17.59 -6.75
N LYS A 68 6.63 16.86 -6.52
CA LYS A 68 5.26 17.35 -6.73
C LYS A 68 4.92 18.51 -5.78
N LEU A 69 5.30 18.42 -4.49
CA LEU A 69 5.13 19.53 -3.54
C LEU A 69 5.95 20.76 -3.94
N MET A 70 7.17 20.56 -4.44
CA MET A 70 7.99 21.65 -4.97
C MET A 70 7.31 22.34 -6.15
N ASP A 71 6.76 21.59 -7.08
CA ASP A 71 6.05 22.13 -8.24
C ASP A 71 4.75 22.86 -7.85
N LEU A 72 3.98 22.31 -6.92
CA LEU A 72 2.67 22.84 -6.53
C LEU A 72 2.74 24.01 -5.54
N LEU A 73 3.70 24.00 -4.61
CA LEU A 73 3.76 24.90 -3.47
C LEU A 73 5.10 25.64 -3.35
N GLY A 74 6.08 25.37 -4.20
CA GLY A 74 7.41 25.93 -4.10
C GLY A 74 8.23 25.43 -2.89
N VAL A 75 7.79 24.37 -2.21
CA VAL A 75 8.48 23.79 -1.06
C VAL A 75 9.73 23.07 -1.52
N LYS A 76 10.91 23.53 -1.06
CA LYS A 76 12.18 22.87 -1.42
C LYS A 76 12.28 21.51 -0.73
N PRO A 77 12.83 20.47 -1.41
CA PRO A 77 13.08 19.18 -0.78
C PRO A 77 13.93 19.32 0.50
N GLY A 78 13.47 18.73 1.58
CA GLY A 78 14.09 18.84 2.91
C GLY A 78 13.64 20.05 3.74
N ALA A 79 12.84 20.97 3.17
CA ALA A 79 12.21 22.08 3.87
C ALA A 79 10.70 21.87 4.09
N GLU A 80 10.22 20.64 3.95
CA GLU A 80 8.82 20.30 4.17
C GLU A 80 8.47 20.45 5.66
N ILE A 81 7.47 21.28 5.94
CA ILE A 81 6.95 21.46 7.30
C ILE A 81 5.62 20.70 7.40
N PRO A 82 5.60 19.53 8.04
CA PRO A 82 4.37 18.77 8.16
C PRO A 82 3.35 19.48 9.04
N SER A 83 2.09 19.41 8.64
CA SER A 83 0.99 19.91 9.47
C SER A 83 0.67 18.94 10.59
N VAL A 84 1.18 19.18 11.78
CA VAL A 84 0.93 18.34 12.96
C VAL A 84 -0.57 18.18 13.25
N PRO A 85 -1.43 19.23 13.19
CA PRO A 85 -2.87 19.05 13.38
C PRO A 85 -3.50 18.11 12.34
N PHE A 86 -3.08 18.19 11.08
CA PHE A 86 -3.56 17.31 10.01
C PHE A 86 -3.12 15.87 10.22
N ILE A 87 -1.85 15.67 10.58
CA ILE A 87 -1.31 14.33 10.92
C ILE A 87 -2.12 13.72 12.07
N LYS A 88 -2.37 14.48 13.16
CA LYS A 88 -3.16 14.01 14.29
C LYS A 88 -4.60 13.65 13.89
N GLY A 89 -5.23 14.43 13.02
CA GLY A 89 -6.55 14.11 12.47
C GLY A 89 -6.56 12.77 11.73
N ILE A 90 -5.60 12.57 10.83
CA ILE A 90 -5.46 11.29 10.09
C ILE A 90 -5.17 10.12 11.04
N VAL A 91 -4.28 10.31 12.02
CA VAL A 91 -3.97 9.28 13.04
C VAL A 91 -5.23 8.89 13.82
N ASN A 92 -6.02 9.87 14.25
CA ASN A 92 -7.27 9.60 14.98
C ASN A 92 -8.27 8.80 14.13
N LEU A 93 -8.45 9.15 12.85
CA LEU A 93 -9.31 8.41 11.93
C LEU A 93 -8.83 6.96 11.74
N ARG A 94 -7.52 6.73 11.70
CA ARG A 94 -6.94 5.40 11.47
C ARG A 94 -6.84 4.54 12.73
N ASN A 95 -6.75 5.15 13.92
CA ASN A 95 -6.64 4.40 15.18
C ASN A 95 -7.93 3.69 15.54
N TYR A 96 -9.07 4.26 15.20
CA TYR A 96 -10.39 3.66 15.47
C TYR A 96 -10.92 3.08 14.16
N LYS A 97 -11.10 1.76 14.15
CA LYS A 97 -11.61 1.02 12.99
C LYS A 97 -13.12 0.96 13.02
N THR A 98 -13.74 1.03 11.86
CA THR A 98 -15.17 0.73 11.70
C THR A 98 -15.40 -0.79 11.74
N GLU A 99 -16.65 -1.20 11.83
CA GLU A 99 -17.02 -2.63 11.82
C GLU A 99 -16.62 -3.28 10.49
N GLU A 100 -16.76 -2.57 9.38
CA GLU A 100 -16.36 -3.04 8.06
C GLU A 100 -14.84 -3.22 7.95
N GLU A 101 -14.06 -2.28 8.50
CA GLU A 101 -12.60 -2.39 8.53
C GLU A 101 -12.16 -3.58 9.38
N ILE A 102 -12.83 -3.81 10.53
CA ILE A 102 -12.55 -4.96 11.39
C ILE A 102 -12.83 -6.26 10.65
N ALA A 103 -13.97 -6.38 9.97
CA ALA A 103 -14.34 -7.57 9.21
C ALA A 103 -13.31 -7.90 8.11
N GLU A 104 -12.78 -6.88 7.41
CA GLU A 104 -11.73 -7.06 6.40
C GLU A 104 -10.39 -7.50 7.04
N ILE A 105 -10.03 -6.92 8.19
CA ILE A 105 -8.82 -7.30 8.92
C ILE A 105 -8.92 -8.75 9.42
N GLU A 106 -10.05 -9.15 9.99
CA GLU A 106 -10.28 -10.51 10.46
C GLU A 106 -10.18 -11.52 9.32
N ARG A 107 -10.79 -11.24 8.16
CA ARG A 107 -10.66 -12.09 6.97
C ARG A 107 -9.21 -12.21 6.51
N ALA A 108 -8.43 -11.14 6.54
CA ALA A 108 -7.00 -11.20 6.20
C ALA A 108 -6.20 -12.01 7.24
N CYS A 109 -6.57 -11.91 8.53
CA CYS A 109 -5.96 -12.71 9.59
C CYS A 109 -6.26 -14.21 9.42
N ASP A 110 -7.48 -14.57 9.03
CA ASP A 110 -7.87 -15.98 8.78
C ASP A 110 -7.01 -16.57 7.65
N VAL A 111 -6.86 -15.85 6.53
CA VAL A 111 -5.98 -16.28 5.43
C VAL A 111 -4.53 -16.41 5.90
N THR A 112 -4.04 -15.46 6.71
CA THR A 112 -2.69 -15.52 7.27
C THR A 112 -2.50 -16.73 8.19
N ALA A 113 -3.50 -17.05 9.00
CA ALA A 113 -3.48 -18.25 9.85
C ALA A 113 -3.40 -19.54 9.01
N GLU A 114 -4.17 -19.64 7.92
CA GLU A 114 -4.09 -20.76 6.99
C GLU A 114 -2.71 -20.87 6.34
N MET A 115 -2.08 -19.74 5.97
CA MET A 115 -0.72 -19.72 5.44
C MET A 115 0.27 -20.31 6.44
N HIS A 116 0.23 -19.91 7.70
CA HIS A 116 1.11 -20.46 8.73
C HIS A 116 0.85 -21.95 9.00
N LEU A 117 -0.41 -22.38 9.02
CA LEU A 117 -0.76 -23.79 9.15
C LEU A 117 -0.23 -24.61 7.96
N GLU A 118 -0.30 -24.06 6.74
CA GLU A 118 0.27 -24.71 5.56
C GLU A 118 1.79 -24.85 5.66
N ALA A 119 2.51 -23.81 6.13
CA ALA A 119 3.94 -23.91 6.38
C ALA A 119 4.28 -25.06 7.32
N MET A 120 3.55 -25.18 8.45
CA MET A 120 3.74 -26.27 9.41
C MET A 120 3.42 -27.63 8.80
N ARG A 121 2.42 -27.70 7.93
CA ARG A 121 1.99 -28.94 7.27
C ARG A 121 2.99 -29.44 6.24
N VAL A 122 3.56 -28.55 5.44
CA VAL A 122 4.44 -28.94 4.31
C VAL A 122 5.91 -29.09 4.71
N LEU A 123 6.37 -28.38 5.73
CA LEU A 123 7.79 -28.35 6.12
C LEU A 123 8.34 -29.75 6.39
N ARG A 124 9.48 -30.09 5.74
CA ARG A 124 10.23 -31.32 5.92
C ARG A 124 11.73 -31.05 5.87
N VAL A 125 12.50 -31.86 6.55
CA VAL A 125 13.95 -31.87 6.41
C VAL A 125 14.32 -32.16 4.95
N GLY A 126 15.29 -31.43 4.44
CA GLY A 126 15.74 -31.51 3.04
C GLY A 126 15.07 -30.53 2.09
N MET A 127 13.94 -29.91 2.45
CA MET A 127 13.32 -28.86 1.65
C MET A 127 14.17 -27.61 1.60
N LYS A 128 14.02 -26.85 0.52
CA LYS A 128 14.51 -25.47 0.41
C LYS A 128 13.51 -24.49 0.99
N GLU A 129 13.98 -23.39 1.57
CA GLU A 129 13.13 -22.32 2.09
C GLU A 129 12.13 -21.81 1.06
N HIS A 130 12.53 -21.69 -0.23
CA HIS A 130 11.63 -21.23 -1.29
C HIS A 130 10.46 -22.19 -1.57
N GLU A 131 10.59 -23.48 -1.27
CA GLU A 131 9.48 -24.43 -1.44
C GLU A 131 8.40 -24.18 -0.38
N VAL A 132 8.81 -23.84 0.84
CA VAL A 132 7.89 -23.44 1.92
C VAL A 132 7.28 -22.07 1.62
N ALA A 133 8.08 -21.10 1.19
CA ALA A 133 7.58 -19.77 0.80
C ALA A 133 6.53 -19.86 -0.31
N ALA A 134 6.79 -20.66 -1.34
CA ALA A 134 5.83 -20.89 -2.43
C ALA A 134 4.51 -21.51 -1.96
N ALA A 135 4.55 -22.44 -1.01
CA ALA A 135 3.34 -23.03 -0.43
C ALA A 135 2.50 -22.00 0.33
N LEU A 136 3.14 -21.14 1.11
CA LEU A 136 2.50 -20.00 1.80
C LEU A 136 1.81 -19.04 0.81
N GLU A 137 2.55 -18.63 -0.21
CA GLU A 137 2.06 -17.67 -1.20
C GLU A 137 0.90 -18.26 -2.01
N ALA A 138 0.92 -19.57 -2.29
CA ALA A 138 -0.17 -20.25 -2.97
C ALA A 138 -1.49 -20.17 -2.17
N VAL A 139 -1.45 -20.24 -0.83
CA VAL A 139 -2.65 -20.09 0.01
C VAL A 139 -3.22 -18.69 -0.15
N ALA A 140 -2.40 -17.63 0.01
CA ALA A 140 -2.86 -16.25 -0.15
C ALA A 140 -3.48 -16.04 -1.54
N GLN A 141 -2.84 -16.54 -2.59
CA GLN A 141 -3.29 -16.40 -3.95
C GLN A 141 -4.59 -17.17 -4.23
N ALA A 142 -4.76 -18.34 -3.63
CA ALA A 142 -6.00 -19.12 -3.74
C ALA A 142 -7.21 -18.40 -3.11
N HIS A 143 -6.98 -17.57 -2.11
CA HIS A 143 -7.99 -16.70 -1.49
C HIS A 143 -8.16 -15.33 -2.22
N GLY A 144 -7.50 -15.12 -3.37
CA GLY A 144 -7.56 -13.86 -4.12
C GLY A 144 -6.83 -12.71 -3.42
N CYS A 145 -5.94 -13.01 -2.48
CA CYS A 145 -5.15 -12.04 -1.73
C CYS A 145 -3.76 -11.84 -2.34
N ASN A 146 -3.19 -10.67 -2.10
CA ASN A 146 -1.78 -10.39 -2.35
C ASN A 146 -1.05 -10.21 -1.03
N LEU A 147 0.25 -10.50 -1.04
CA LEU A 147 1.09 -10.24 0.12
C LEU A 147 1.36 -8.73 0.26
N SER A 148 1.39 -8.23 1.49
CA SER A 148 1.73 -6.83 1.78
C SER A 148 3.24 -6.54 1.72
N PHE A 149 4.07 -7.58 1.85
CA PHE A 149 5.53 -7.57 1.71
C PHE A 149 6.02 -8.95 1.27
N PRO A 150 7.25 -9.08 0.72
CA PRO A 150 7.81 -10.36 0.32
C PRO A 150 7.86 -11.34 1.49
N THR A 151 7.53 -12.61 1.24
CA THR A 151 7.53 -13.66 2.26
C THR A 151 8.88 -13.74 2.96
N ILE A 152 8.87 -13.86 4.26
CA ILE A 152 10.01 -14.25 5.07
C ILE A 152 9.81 -15.71 5.46
N ALA A 153 10.70 -16.59 5.02
CA ALA A 153 10.70 -18.01 5.39
C ALA A 153 12.15 -18.48 5.46
N THR A 154 12.73 -18.50 6.65
CA THR A 154 14.17 -18.73 6.76
C THR A 154 14.58 -19.47 8.03
N VAL A 155 15.59 -20.34 7.90
CA VAL A 155 16.32 -20.94 9.05
C VAL A 155 17.30 -19.98 9.68
N CYS A 156 17.57 -18.82 9.03
CA CYS A 156 18.46 -17.77 9.52
C CYS A 156 17.65 -16.61 10.13
N GLY A 157 16.72 -16.90 11.05
CA GLY A 157 15.79 -15.94 11.67
C GLY A 157 16.43 -14.79 12.45
N GLN A 158 17.75 -14.83 12.73
CA GLN A 158 18.50 -13.70 13.27
C GLN A 158 18.59 -12.52 12.27
N THR A 159 18.33 -12.76 10.97
CA THR A 159 18.25 -11.74 9.94
C THR A 159 16.77 -11.44 9.67
N LEU A 160 16.22 -10.41 10.33
CA LEU A 160 14.78 -10.15 10.41
C LEU A 160 14.08 -9.89 9.06
N HIS A 161 14.81 -9.34 8.08
CA HIS A 161 14.27 -9.05 6.73
C HIS A 161 15.01 -9.88 5.68
N ASN A 162 15.18 -11.18 5.96
CA ASN A 162 15.86 -12.09 5.04
C ASN A 162 14.90 -12.53 3.91
N HIS A 163 15.18 -12.05 2.70
CA HIS A 163 14.44 -12.44 1.48
C HIS A 163 15.18 -13.50 0.65
N TYR A 164 16.30 -14.03 1.17
CA TYR A 164 17.00 -15.13 0.55
C TYR A 164 16.40 -16.45 1.03
N HIS A 165 15.91 -17.26 0.12
CA HIS A 165 15.23 -18.53 0.40
C HIS A 165 16.01 -19.75 -0.13
N GLY A 166 17.33 -19.70 -0.11
CA GLY A 166 18.18 -20.74 -0.69
C GLY A 166 18.70 -21.79 0.28
N HIS A 167 18.52 -21.63 1.59
CA HIS A 167 18.98 -22.60 2.56
C HIS A 167 18.16 -23.90 2.51
N THR A 168 18.80 -25.00 2.92
CA THR A 168 18.13 -26.30 3.05
C THR A 168 17.82 -26.54 4.53
N VAL A 169 16.59 -26.87 4.84
CA VAL A 169 16.12 -27.20 6.19
C VAL A 169 16.78 -28.51 6.64
N LYS A 170 17.34 -28.52 7.84
CA LYS A 170 18.01 -29.66 8.48
C LYS A 170 17.26 -30.06 9.74
N GLU A 171 17.59 -31.24 10.24
CA GLU A 171 17.10 -31.72 11.53
C GLU A 171 17.50 -30.72 12.64
N GLY A 172 16.53 -30.32 13.47
CA GLY A 172 16.73 -29.37 14.57
C GLY A 172 16.70 -27.89 14.18
N ASP A 173 16.58 -27.55 12.89
CA ASP A 173 16.39 -26.14 12.48
C ASP A 173 15.03 -25.61 12.95
N MET A 174 15.01 -24.33 13.33
CA MET A 174 13.78 -23.54 13.48
C MET A 174 13.58 -22.69 12.23
N LEU A 175 12.39 -22.72 11.65
CA LEU A 175 12.03 -21.87 10.53
C LEU A 175 11.25 -20.65 11.05
N LEU A 176 11.75 -19.45 10.80
CA LEU A 176 11.01 -18.21 10.97
C LEU A 176 10.12 -17.99 9.74
N VAL A 177 8.84 -17.74 9.98
CA VAL A 177 7.84 -17.41 8.94
C VAL A 177 7.08 -16.17 9.36
#